data_048f81dc0a10913c4037aafc59b0ab70
#
_entry.id   048f81dc0a10913c4037aafc59b0ab70
#
_cell.length_a   1.000
_cell.length_b   1.000
_cell.length_c   1.000
_cell.angle_alpha   90.00
_cell.angle_beta   90.00
_cell.angle_gamma   90.00
#
_symmetry.space_group_name_H-M   'P 1'
#
loop_
_entity.id
_entity.type
_entity.pdbx_description
1 polymer ?
#
loop_
_entity_poly.entity_id
_entity_poly.type
_entity_poly.pdbx_seq_one_letter_code
_entity_poly.pdbx_strand_id
1 'polypeptide(L)'
;MTKPVKTDDIIFNFFKQICDEKDDKKCVELGNQWINAMELNLNNMETNLNEKDRIKHKDDIQNNRDHLNSLKGKTSSEWREYATKCMVEIMDNKV
;
A
#
# COMPACT_ATOMS: atom_id res chain seq x y z
N MET A 1 22.96 -8.97 16.30
CA MET A 1 22.60 -7.69 15.67
C MET A 1 21.30 -7.84 14.94
N THR A 2 20.27 -7.13 15.40
CA THR A 2 18.95 -7.21 14.76
C THR A 2 18.98 -6.34 13.50
N LYS A 3 18.58 -6.91 12.37
CA LYS A 3 18.39 -6.16 11.14
C LYS A 3 17.21 -5.20 11.33
N PRO A 4 17.31 -3.95 10.87
CA PRO A 4 16.15 -3.08 10.88
C PRO A 4 15.03 -3.71 10.05
N VAL A 5 13.80 -3.57 10.53
CA VAL A 5 12.64 -4.08 9.81
C VAL A 5 12.50 -3.26 8.53
N LYS A 6 12.56 -3.92 7.39
CA LYS A 6 12.42 -3.25 6.10
C LYS A 6 10.95 -2.90 5.88
N THR A 7 10.72 -1.78 5.22
CA THR A 7 9.36 -1.36 4.84
C THR A 7 8.63 -2.46 4.09
N ASP A 8 9.33 -3.19 3.22
CA ASP A 8 8.76 -4.31 2.46
C ASP A 8 8.22 -5.42 3.37
N ASP A 9 8.90 -5.69 4.49
CA ASP A 9 8.43 -6.71 5.44
C ASP A 9 7.15 -6.28 6.14
N ILE A 10 7.02 -5.01 6.47
CA ILE A 10 5.80 -4.46 7.07
C ILE A 10 4.63 -4.56 6.09
N ILE A 11 4.86 -4.18 4.85
CA ILE A 11 3.86 -4.23 3.78
C ILE A 11 3.46 -5.68 3.51
N PHE A 12 4.42 -6.59 3.41
CA PHE A 12 4.16 -8.01 3.21
C PHE A 12 3.28 -8.58 4.32
N ASN A 13 3.61 -8.29 5.58
CA ASN A 13 2.84 -8.78 6.72
C ASN A 13 1.42 -8.22 6.72
N PHE A 14 1.24 -6.98 6.31
CA PHE A 14 -0.07 -6.36 6.21
C PHE A 14 -0.94 -7.06 5.16
N PHE A 15 -0.40 -7.29 3.98
CA PHE A 15 -1.12 -8.00 2.93
C PHE A 15 -1.39 -9.45 3.30
N LYS A 16 -0.48 -10.08 4.04
CA LYS A 16 -0.72 -11.43 4.58
C LYS A 16 -1.93 -11.44 5.50
N GLN A 17 -2.08 -10.43 6.35
CA GLN A 17 -3.25 -10.31 7.22
C GLN A 17 -4.55 -10.20 6.41
N ILE A 18 -4.52 -9.45 5.31
CA ILE A 18 -5.67 -9.33 4.41
C ILE A 18 -6.04 -10.71 3.84
N CYS A 19 -5.05 -11.46 3.37
CA CYS A 19 -5.26 -12.78 2.80
C CYS A 19 -5.76 -13.80 3.84
N ASP A 20 -5.24 -13.72 5.06
CA ASP A 20 -5.57 -14.67 6.14
C ASP A 20 -6.89 -14.35 6.86
N GLU A 21 -7.41 -13.14 6.68
CA GLU A 21 -8.66 -12.73 7.33
C GLU A 21 -9.84 -13.46 6.70
N LYS A 22 -10.53 -14.26 7.52
CA LYS A 22 -11.67 -15.07 7.08
C LYS A 22 -12.98 -14.28 7.02
N ASP A 23 -13.07 -13.22 7.82
CA ASP A 23 -14.25 -12.35 7.84
C ASP A 23 -14.12 -11.34 6.70
N ASP A 24 -15.08 -11.40 5.76
CA ASP A 24 -15.06 -10.55 4.57
C ASP A 24 -15.10 -9.06 4.92
N LYS A 25 -15.90 -8.70 5.91
CA LYS A 25 -16.01 -7.32 6.36
C LYS A 25 -14.69 -6.79 6.91
N LYS A 26 -14.03 -7.59 7.75
CA LYS A 26 -12.73 -7.22 8.32
C LYS A 26 -11.65 -7.14 7.25
N CYS A 27 -11.71 -8.03 6.27
CA CYS A 27 -10.78 -8.00 5.13
C CYS A 27 -10.87 -6.66 4.39
N VAL A 28 -12.08 -6.20 4.10
CA VAL A 28 -12.32 -4.90 3.45
C VAL A 28 -11.86 -3.76 4.34
N GLU A 29 -12.10 -3.83 5.65
CA GLU A 29 -11.63 -2.82 6.60
C GLU A 29 -10.10 -2.70 6.59
N LEU A 30 -9.39 -3.83 6.55
CA LEU A 30 -7.93 -3.83 6.43
C LEU A 30 -7.48 -3.17 5.14
N GLY A 31 -8.14 -3.46 4.03
CA GLY A 31 -7.85 -2.82 2.75
C GLY A 31 -8.04 -1.31 2.82
N ASN A 32 -9.13 -0.85 3.43
CA ASN A 32 -9.40 0.56 3.58
C ASN A 32 -8.38 1.25 4.50
N GLN A 33 -7.91 0.57 5.54
CA GLN A 33 -6.83 1.07 6.39
C GLN A 33 -5.54 1.26 5.59
N TRP A 34 -5.24 0.34 4.69
CA TRP A 34 -4.09 0.46 3.78
C TRP A 34 -4.19 1.71 2.92
N ILE A 35 -5.35 1.93 2.31
CA ILE A 35 -5.57 3.11 1.47
C ILE A 35 -5.36 4.39 2.28
N ASN A 36 -5.95 4.48 3.47
CA ASN A 36 -5.85 5.65 4.33
C ASN A 36 -4.40 5.93 4.74
N ALA A 37 -3.65 4.89 5.09
CA ALA A 37 -2.25 5.02 5.47
C ALA A 37 -1.41 5.52 4.29
N MET A 38 -1.64 5.00 3.10
CA MET A 38 -0.91 5.41 1.91
C MET A 38 -1.26 6.84 1.48
N GLU A 39 -2.52 7.24 1.59
CA GLU A 39 -2.93 8.61 1.30
C GLU A 39 -2.24 9.60 2.26
N LEU A 40 -2.17 9.24 3.53
CA LEU A 40 -1.48 10.05 4.54
C LEU A 40 0.02 10.18 4.21
N ASN A 41 0.65 9.08 3.82
CA ASN A 41 2.06 9.10 3.42
C ASN A 41 2.29 10.01 2.21
N LEU A 42 1.41 9.95 1.21
CA LEU A 42 1.53 10.82 0.03
C LEU A 42 1.36 12.29 0.40
N ASN A 43 0.41 12.60 1.27
CA ASN A 43 0.19 13.97 1.73
C ASN A 43 1.40 14.50 2.49
N ASN A 44 1.98 13.69 3.37
CA ASN A 44 3.17 14.06 4.14
C ASN A 44 4.37 14.27 3.22
N MET A 45 4.56 13.39 2.24
CA MET A 45 5.64 13.50 1.28
C MET A 45 5.51 14.80 0.48
N GLU A 46 4.33 15.08 -0.04
CA GLU A 46 4.05 16.30 -0.81
C GLU A 46 4.30 17.55 0.01
N THR A 47 3.88 17.55 1.29
CA THR A 47 4.07 18.68 2.19
C THR A 47 5.55 18.92 2.51
N ASN A 48 6.33 17.86 2.63
CA ASN A 48 7.75 17.93 3.01
C ASN A 48 8.68 18.21 1.84
N LEU A 49 8.22 18.04 0.61
CA LEU A 49 9.03 18.35 -0.58
C LEU A 49 9.10 19.86 -0.78
N ASN A 50 10.27 20.34 -1.19
CA ASN A 50 10.38 21.73 -1.62
C ASN A 50 9.66 21.90 -2.98
N GLU A 51 9.48 23.15 -3.41
CA GLU A 51 8.74 23.44 -4.64
C GLU A 51 9.34 22.76 -5.87
N LYS A 52 10.66 22.75 -5.98
CA LYS A 52 11.37 22.14 -7.11
C LYS A 52 11.13 20.64 -7.18
N ASP A 53 11.26 19.94 -6.04
CA ASP A 53 11.06 18.50 -5.96
C ASP A 53 9.58 18.14 -6.12
N ARG A 54 8.70 18.99 -5.65
CA ARG A 54 7.25 18.79 -5.81
C ARG A 54 6.86 18.80 -7.28
N ILE A 55 7.41 19.73 -8.05
CA ILE A 55 7.19 19.80 -9.50
C ILE A 55 7.77 18.55 -10.18
N LYS A 56 8.99 18.16 -9.78
CA LYS A 56 9.69 17.01 -10.35
C LYS A 56 8.92 15.71 -10.16
N HIS A 57 8.31 15.52 -8.99
CA HIS A 57 7.60 14.28 -8.62
C HIS A 57 6.09 14.38 -8.75
N LYS A 58 5.58 15.45 -9.33
CA LYS A 58 4.14 15.70 -9.44
C LYS A 58 3.39 14.54 -10.10
N ASP A 59 3.92 14.05 -11.22
CA ASP A 59 3.28 12.97 -11.96
C ASP A 59 3.31 11.66 -11.19
N ASP A 60 4.41 11.37 -10.50
CA ASP A 60 4.54 10.17 -9.68
C ASP A 60 3.54 10.18 -8.51
N ILE A 61 3.41 11.32 -7.85
CA ILE A 61 2.47 11.49 -6.75
C ILE A 61 1.03 11.33 -7.26
N GLN A 62 0.71 11.93 -8.38
CA GLN A 62 -0.63 11.82 -8.96
C GLN A 62 -0.95 10.39 -9.38
N ASN A 63 0.01 9.70 -10.00
CA ASN A 63 -0.15 8.29 -10.39
C ASN A 63 -0.41 7.41 -9.16
N ASN A 64 0.29 7.66 -8.06
CA ASN A 64 0.06 6.92 -6.82
C ASN A 64 -1.33 7.20 -6.24
N ARG A 65 -1.79 8.46 -6.28
CA ARG A 65 -3.14 8.80 -5.83
C ARG A 65 -4.21 8.13 -6.68
N ASP A 66 -4.03 8.11 -7.99
CA ASP A 66 -4.95 7.47 -8.93
C ASP A 66 -5.01 5.97 -8.65
N HIS A 67 -3.86 5.35 -8.38
CA HIS A 67 -3.80 3.93 -8.02
C HIS A 67 -4.58 3.65 -6.73
N LEU A 68 -4.37 4.46 -5.69
CA LEU A 68 -5.10 4.31 -4.43
C LEU A 68 -6.61 4.48 -4.62
N ASN A 69 -7.01 5.44 -5.45
CA ASN A 69 -8.43 5.64 -5.76
C ASN A 69 -9.03 4.42 -6.47
N SER A 70 -8.24 3.74 -7.30
CA SER A 70 -8.68 2.53 -7.99
C SER A 70 -8.90 1.35 -7.04
N LEU A 71 -8.28 1.38 -5.86
CA LEU A 71 -8.44 0.33 -4.84
C LEU A 71 -9.69 0.52 -3.99
N LYS A 72 -10.31 1.69 -4.03
CA LYS A 72 -11.52 1.96 -3.25
C LYS A 72 -12.69 1.16 -3.81
N GLY A 73 -13.51 0.63 -2.90
CA GLY A 73 -14.67 -0.15 -3.29
C GLY A 73 -14.41 -1.60 -3.66
N LYS A 74 -13.20 -2.10 -3.45
CA LYS A 74 -12.91 -3.51 -3.69
C LYS A 74 -13.68 -4.40 -2.72
N THR A 75 -14.13 -5.56 -3.22
CA THR A 75 -14.70 -6.62 -2.38
C THR A 75 -13.58 -7.33 -1.63
N SER A 76 -13.96 -8.16 -0.63
CA SER A 76 -12.99 -8.98 0.10
C SER A 76 -12.21 -9.90 -0.83
N SER A 77 -12.87 -10.50 -1.80
CA SER A 77 -12.24 -11.37 -2.80
C SER A 77 -11.21 -10.60 -3.62
N GLU A 78 -11.56 -9.41 -4.08
CA GLU A 78 -10.65 -8.54 -4.84
C GLU A 78 -9.46 -8.09 -3.99
N TRP A 79 -9.68 -7.78 -2.73
CA TRP A 79 -8.60 -7.41 -1.81
C TRP A 79 -7.62 -8.56 -1.58
N ARG A 80 -8.13 -9.78 -1.41
CA ARG A 80 -7.27 -10.96 -1.24
C ARG A 80 -6.45 -11.22 -2.49
N GLU A 81 -7.04 -11.09 -3.65
CA GLU A 81 -6.33 -11.23 -4.92
C GLU A 81 -5.23 -10.17 -5.08
N TYR A 82 -5.55 -8.92 -4.81
CA TYR A 82 -4.60 -7.81 -4.86
C TYR A 82 -3.45 -8.04 -3.87
N ALA A 83 -3.77 -8.41 -2.63
CA ALA A 83 -2.78 -8.68 -1.61
C ALA A 83 -1.85 -9.82 -2.00
N THR A 84 -2.39 -10.89 -2.58
CA THR A 84 -1.60 -12.02 -3.06
C THR A 84 -0.61 -11.58 -4.14
N LYS A 85 -1.06 -10.78 -5.11
CA LYS A 85 -0.19 -10.23 -6.15
C LYS A 85 0.95 -9.40 -5.57
N CYS A 86 0.63 -8.52 -4.62
CA CYS A 86 1.64 -7.68 -3.98
C CYS A 86 2.67 -8.49 -3.21
N MET A 87 2.22 -9.52 -2.50
CA MET A 87 3.14 -10.42 -1.77
C MET A 87 4.08 -11.15 -2.73
N VAL A 88 3.57 -11.64 -3.85
CA VAL A 88 4.39 -12.32 -4.86
C VAL A 88 5.43 -11.37 -5.44
N GLU A 89 5.05 -10.15 -5.75
CA GLU A 89 5.99 -9.14 -6.26
C GLU A 89 7.10 -8.83 -5.25
N ILE A 90 6.75 -8.69 -3.98
CA ILE A 90 7.73 -8.45 -2.92
C ILE A 90 8.70 -9.62 -2.82
N MET A 91 8.19 -10.85 -2.86
CA MET A 91 9.04 -12.05 -2.80
C MET A 91 9.97 -12.15 -4.00
N ASP A 92 9.49 -11.84 -5.19
CA ASP A 92 10.30 -11.87 -6.41
C ASP A 92 11.44 -10.84 -6.35
N ASN A 93 11.21 -9.70 -5.73
CA ASN A 93 12.20 -8.62 -5.62
C ASN A 93 13.26 -8.89 -4.53
N LYS A 94 13.06 -9.91 -3.69
CA LYS A 94 14.00 -10.25 -2.62
C LYS A 94 15.13 -11.19 -3.04
N VAL A 95 15.12 -11.62 -4.25
CA VAL A 95 16.15 -12.56 -4.75
C VAL A 95 17.48 -11.86 -4.96
#